data_6110e6a76c172bdba693c77881ae02aa
#
_entry.id   6110e6a76c172bdba693c77881ae02aa
#
_cell.length_a   1.000
_cell.length_b   1.000
_cell.length_c   1.000
_cell.angle_alpha   90.00
_cell.angle_beta   90.00
_cell.angle_gamma   90.00
#
_symmetry.space_group_name_H-M   'P 1'
#
loop_
_entity.id
_entity.type
_entity.pdbx_description
1 polymer ?
#
loop_
_entity_poly.entity_id
_entity_poly.type
_entity_poly.pdbx_seq_one_letter_code
_entity_poly.pdbx_strand_id
1 'polypeptide(L)'
;MNPSIQTPPPCARLALIVPCYNEAHRLKIAAWHAHLAEEPNDWIVFVDDGSTDGTLEMLTGFVRTHPRVEAIHLSRNLGKAGAVRYGIMHALRLWPSEYIGYWDADLSTSLTLVHDFMTALDHQPEALAAIGVRRQDASHKVHRPAWRRFSSWAFAHAASAALGMRFRDTQCGAKVFRRRAAENIFREPFLSPWLFDVEVMARLIQFVGRKQARSAISEVHLREWRDTEKSRFFSQYASQAPRDLLRIWWRY
;
A
#
# COMPACT_ATOMS: atom_id res chain seq x y z
N MET A 1 12.44 25.91 10.85
CA MET A 1 13.01 26.06 9.50
C MET A 1 12.51 24.89 8.70
N ASN A 2 11.64 25.12 7.70
CA ASN A 2 11.18 24.08 6.78
C ASN A 2 12.39 23.55 6.02
N PRO A 3 12.65 22.21 6.03
CA PRO A 3 13.65 21.67 5.12
C PRO A 3 13.17 22.00 3.70
N SER A 4 14.04 22.59 2.91
CA SER A 4 13.80 22.94 1.50
C SER A 4 13.17 21.75 0.78
N ILE A 5 11.94 21.92 0.32
CA ILE A 5 11.25 20.97 -0.58
C ILE A 5 12.16 20.89 -1.80
N GLN A 6 12.92 19.80 -1.91
CA GLN A 6 13.71 19.53 -3.09
C GLN A 6 12.71 19.15 -4.19
N THR A 7 12.66 19.99 -5.23
CA THR A 7 11.91 19.64 -6.43
C THR A 7 12.47 18.34 -6.99
N PRO A 8 11.62 17.32 -7.21
CA PRO A 8 12.06 16.05 -7.77
C PRO A 8 12.69 16.27 -9.16
N PRO A 9 13.62 15.41 -9.56
CA PRO A 9 14.10 15.43 -10.93
C PRO A 9 12.95 15.26 -11.91
N PRO A 10 13.05 15.76 -13.15
CA PRO A 10 11.95 15.84 -14.11
C PRO A 10 11.30 14.50 -14.50
N CYS A 11 11.75 13.36 -13.98
CA CYS A 11 11.29 12.03 -14.33
C CYS A 11 11.33 11.07 -13.12
N ALA A 12 10.59 11.36 -12.05
CA ALA A 12 10.34 10.32 -11.04
C ALA A 12 9.52 9.20 -11.70
N ARG A 13 10.04 7.97 -11.72
CA ARG A 13 9.30 6.84 -12.26
C ARG A 13 8.23 6.39 -11.29
N LEU A 14 8.59 6.21 -10.02
CA LEU A 14 7.71 5.78 -8.94
C LEU A 14 7.80 6.72 -7.75
N ALA A 15 6.66 7.06 -7.16
CA ALA A 15 6.54 7.60 -5.82
C ALA A 15 5.95 6.51 -4.91
N LEU A 16 6.75 5.99 -3.97
CA LEU A 16 6.35 4.92 -3.07
C LEU A 16 6.05 5.45 -1.68
N ILE A 17 4.82 5.30 -1.22
CA ILE A 17 4.35 5.75 0.08
C ILE A 17 4.47 4.63 1.10
N VAL A 18 5.08 4.92 2.25
CA VAL A 18 5.34 3.97 3.33
C VAL A 18 4.70 4.48 4.62
N PRO A 19 3.51 3.98 4.99
CA PRO A 19 2.90 4.37 6.26
C PRO A 19 3.65 3.73 7.43
N CYS A 20 4.01 4.53 8.43
CA CYS A 20 4.74 4.12 9.63
C CYS A 20 3.95 4.51 10.88
N TYR A 21 3.81 3.59 11.82
CA TYR A 21 3.28 3.86 13.15
C TYR A 21 3.94 2.95 14.17
N ASN A 22 4.81 3.52 15.03
CA ASN A 22 5.59 2.78 16.01
C ASN A 22 6.41 1.64 15.39
N GLU A 23 7.21 1.97 14.37
CA GLU A 23 8.02 1.06 13.58
C GLU A 23 9.52 1.10 13.91
N ALA A 24 9.96 1.84 14.94
CA ALA A 24 11.38 2.03 15.26
C ALA A 24 12.17 0.71 15.33
N HIS A 25 11.56 -0.38 15.84
CA HIS A 25 12.21 -1.68 15.96
C HIS A 25 12.12 -2.56 14.70
N ARG A 26 11.27 -2.22 13.73
CA ARG A 26 11.00 -3.05 12.55
C ARG A 26 11.44 -2.41 11.24
N LEU A 27 11.58 -1.09 11.23
CA LEU A 27 11.96 -0.34 10.05
C LEU A 27 13.42 -0.62 9.67
N LYS A 28 13.61 -1.26 8.52
CA LYS A 28 14.94 -1.68 8.03
C LYS A 28 15.51 -0.63 7.08
N ILE A 29 16.04 0.47 7.61
CA ILE A 29 16.60 1.57 6.83
C ILE A 29 17.61 1.11 5.79
N ALA A 30 18.47 0.13 6.12
CA ALA A 30 19.46 -0.41 5.17
C ALA A 30 18.82 -1.02 3.90
N ALA A 31 17.64 -1.64 4.00
CA ALA A 31 16.94 -2.19 2.84
C ALA A 31 16.41 -1.08 1.93
N TRP A 32 15.94 0.03 2.51
CA TRP A 32 15.51 1.20 1.76
C TRP A 32 16.68 1.92 1.08
N HIS A 33 17.85 1.99 1.73
CA HIS A 33 19.09 2.47 1.12
C HIS A 33 19.47 1.63 -0.11
N ALA A 34 19.46 0.31 0.03
CA ALA A 34 19.79 -0.60 -1.08
C ALA A 34 18.82 -0.40 -2.26
N HIS A 35 17.51 -0.33 -1.99
CA HIS A 35 16.51 -0.09 -3.03
C HIS A 35 16.77 1.22 -3.79
N LEU A 36 17.02 2.33 -3.08
CA LEU A 36 17.30 3.62 -3.71
C LEU A 36 18.62 3.66 -4.49
N ALA A 37 19.56 2.79 -4.16
CA ALA A 37 20.80 2.65 -4.94
C ALA A 37 20.56 1.88 -6.26
N GLU A 38 19.68 0.87 -6.24
CA GLU A 38 19.32 0.07 -7.40
C GLU A 38 18.32 0.79 -8.31
N GLU A 39 17.41 1.59 -7.75
CA GLU A 39 16.32 2.29 -8.47
C GLU A 39 16.51 3.83 -8.37
N PRO A 40 17.33 4.42 -9.25
CA PRO A 40 17.71 5.83 -9.16
C PRO A 40 16.57 6.81 -9.46
N ASN A 41 15.46 6.36 -10.04
CA ASN A 41 14.30 7.18 -10.39
C ASN A 41 13.12 7.00 -9.42
N ASP A 42 13.30 6.24 -8.35
CA ASP A 42 12.27 6.04 -7.36
C ASP A 42 12.39 7.07 -6.21
N TRP A 43 11.24 7.51 -5.75
CA TRP A 43 11.08 8.41 -4.61
C TRP A 43 10.31 7.70 -3.51
N ILE A 44 10.70 7.93 -2.26
CA ILE A 44 10.06 7.31 -1.11
C ILE A 44 9.51 8.38 -0.18
N VAL A 45 8.25 8.25 0.20
CA VAL A 45 7.58 9.10 1.19
C VAL A 45 7.19 8.25 2.37
N PHE A 46 7.92 8.38 3.45
CA PHE A 46 7.50 7.84 4.74
C PHE A 46 6.45 8.76 5.35
N VAL A 47 5.34 8.19 5.79
CA VAL A 47 4.31 8.93 6.52
C VAL A 47 4.24 8.39 7.92
N ASP A 48 4.82 9.13 8.86
CA ASP A 48 4.74 8.85 10.28
C ASP A 48 3.36 9.25 10.81
N ASP A 49 2.54 8.27 11.13
CA ASP A 49 1.14 8.40 11.55
C ASP A 49 1.02 8.71 13.06
N GLY A 50 1.79 9.69 13.53
CA GLY A 50 1.79 10.12 14.93
C GLY A 50 2.42 9.08 15.86
N SER A 51 3.59 8.54 15.50
CA SER A 51 4.33 7.60 16.35
C SER A 51 4.76 8.24 17.68
N THR A 52 4.82 7.39 18.71
CA THR A 52 5.24 7.75 20.07
C THR A 52 6.58 7.12 20.48
N ASP A 53 7.19 6.37 19.57
CA ASP A 53 8.52 5.76 19.73
C ASP A 53 9.58 6.53 18.91
N GLY A 54 10.77 5.97 18.73
CA GLY A 54 11.86 6.57 17.94
C GLY A 54 11.66 6.58 16.41
N THR A 55 10.47 6.25 15.88
CA THR A 55 10.22 6.15 14.43
C THR A 55 10.52 7.47 13.71
N LEU A 56 10.00 8.59 14.20
CA LEU A 56 10.18 9.90 13.56
C LEU A 56 11.65 10.32 13.52
N GLU A 57 12.40 10.04 14.58
CA GLU A 57 13.84 10.34 14.64
C GLU A 57 14.62 9.55 13.60
N MET A 58 14.34 8.25 13.46
CA MET A 58 14.95 7.40 12.44
C MET A 58 14.66 7.91 11.03
N LEU A 59 13.41 8.25 10.74
CA LEU A 59 12.99 8.78 9.44
C LEU A 59 13.65 10.11 9.14
N THR A 60 13.73 11.01 10.13
CA THR A 60 14.40 12.31 9.99
C THR A 60 15.90 12.15 9.70
N GLY A 61 16.55 11.18 10.36
CA GLY A 61 17.94 10.82 10.08
C GLY A 61 18.12 10.33 8.64
N PHE A 62 17.22 9.49 8.15
CA PHE A 62 17.27 8.94 6.81
C PHE A 62 17.10 10.02 5.72
N VAL A 63 16.13 10.91 5.87
CA VAL A 63 15.90 12.04 4.93
C VAL A 63 17.15 12.91 4.76
N ARG A 64 17.91 13.13 5.83
CA ARG A 64 19.13 13.95 5.76
C ARG A 64 20.23 13.35 4.88
N THR A 65 20.22 12.05 4.70
CA THR A 65 21.22 11.31 3.91
C THR A 65 20.76 10.96 2.50
N HIS A 66 19.46 11.13 2.21
CA HIS A 66 18.89 10.76 0.93
C HIS A 66 17.97 11.83 0.36
N PRO A 67 18.35 12.48 -0.76
CA PRO A 67 17.57 13.57 -1.37
C PRO A 67 16.25 13.07 -2.00
N ARG A 68 16.10 11.77 -2.23
CA ARG A 68 14.89 11.14 -2.80
C ARG A 68 13.96 10.52 -1.74
N VAL A 69 14.19 10.87 -0.49
CA VAL A 69 13.38 10.42 0.63
C VAL A 69 12.74 11.62 1.31
N GLU A 70 11.47 11.53 1.55
CA GLU A 70 10.72 12.50 2.36
C GLU A 70 10.09 11.80 3.56
N ALA A 71 10.03 12.49 4.70
CA ALA A 71 9.31 12.04 5.88
C ALA A 71 8.25 13.09 6.25
N ILE A 72 7.01 12.65 6.33
CA ILE A 72 5.87 13.47 6.73
C ILE A 72 5.43 13.01 8.10
N HIS A 73 5.36 13.92 9.06
CA HIS A 73 4.82 13.65 10.39
C HIS A 73 3.38 14.13 10.49
N LEU A 74 2.48 13.26 10.89
CA LEU A 74 1.08 13.58 11.19
C LEU A 74 0.95 13.84 12.69
N SER A 75 0.31 14.93 13.07
CA SER A 75 0.13 15.34 14.46
C SER A 75 -0.75 14.39 15.29
N ARG A 76 -1.46 13.49 14.64
CA ARG A 76 -2.32 12.47 15.26
C ARG A 76 -2.39 11.22 14.36
N ASN A 77 -2.65 10.07 14.97
CA ASN A 77 -2.88 8.83 14.25
C ASN A 77 -4.19 8.91 13.45
N LEU A 78 -4.09 8.78 12.12
CA LEU A 78 -5.20 8.70 11.18
C LEU A 78 -5.50 7.27 10.73
N GLY A 79 -4.69 6.30 11.16
CA GLY A 79 -4.70 4.92 10.70
C GLY A 79 -4.04 4.75 9.33
N LYS A 80 -3.73 3.50 8.97
CA LYS A 80 -3.03 3.16 7.73
C LYS A 80 -3.68 3.80 6.49
N ALA A 81 -5.01 3.73 6.37
CA ALA A 81 -5.75 4.34 5.27
C ALA A 81 -5.53 5.85 5.16
N GLY A 82 -5.56 6.54 6.30
CA GLY A 82 -5.33 7.98 6.38
C GLY A 82 -3.91 8.36 6.00
N ALA A 83 -2.92 7.66 6.55
CA ALA A 83 -1.51 7.87 6.27
C ALA A 83 -1.18 7.62 4.80
N VAL A 84 -1.62 6.49 4.22
CA VAL A 84 -1.45 6.16 2.79
C VAL A 84 -2.07 7.24 1.91
N ARG A 85 -3.33 7.59 2.18
CA ARG A 85 -4.02 8.62 1.41
C ARG A 85 -3.29 9.97 1.48
N TYR A 86 -2.86 10.38 2.68
CA TYR A 86 -2.14 11.63 2.87
C TYR A 86 -0.86 11.66 2.03
N GLY A 87 -0.03 10.61 2.12
CA GLY A 87 1.22 10.50 1.37
C GLY A 87 0.99 10.48 -0.14
N ILE A 88 0.00 9.73 -0.64
CA ILE A 88 -0.34 9.70 -2.08
C ILE A 88 -0.78 11.06 -2.57
N MET A 89 -1.69 11.74 -1.86
CA MET A 89 -2.15 13.07 -2.26
C MET A 89 -1.05 14.14 -2.19
N HIS A 90 -0.11 13.99 -1.27
CA HIS A 90 1.09 14.82 -1.18
C HIS A 90 2.00 14.60 -2.40
N ALA A 91 2.34 13.35 -2.70
CA ALA A 91 3.17 12.98 -3.84
C ALA A 91 2.55 13.42 -5.18
N LEU A 92 1.24 13.24 -5.36
CA LEU A 92 0.51 13.68 -6.54
C LEU A 92 0.61 15.18 -6.79
N ARG A 93 0.70 15.98 -5.73
CA ARG A 93 0.85 17.44 -5.86
C ARG A 93 2.25 17.89 -6.21
N LEU A 94 3.25 17.21 -5.66
CA LEU A 94 4.63 17.69 -5.73
C LEU A 94 5.45 17.03 -6.84
N TRP A 95 5.13 15.79 -7.18
CA TRP A 95 5.98 15.00 -8.07
C TRP A 95 5.26 14.49 -9.31
N PRO A 96 5.79 14.77 -10.51
CA PRO A 96 5.24 14.26 -11.77
C PRO A 96 5.69 12.80 -11.99
N SER A 97 5.39 11.89 -11.04
CA SER A 97 5.70 10.48 -11.18
C SER A 97 4.71 9.76 -12.10
N GLU A 98 5.19 8.77 -12.85
CA GLU A 98 4.36 7.94 -13.72
C GLU A 98 3.52 6.97 -12.91
N TYR A 99 4.15 6.37 -11.89
CA TYR A 99 3.53 5.43 -10.95
C TYR A 99 3.51 6.00 -9.55
N ILE A 100 2.48 5.64 -8.81
CA ILE A 100 2.36 5.93 -7.37
C ILE A 100 1.89 4.67 -6.69
N GLY A 101 2.53 4.30 -5.58
CA GLY A 101 2.19 3.09 -4.84
C GLY A 101 2.29 3.27 -3.35
N TYR A 102 1.91 2.22 -2.62
CA TYR A 102 2.20 2.12 -1.20
C TYR A 102 2.76 0.74 -0.86
N TRP A 103 3.58 0.73 0.19
CA TRP A 103 4.30 -0.46 0.64
C TRP A 103 4.37 -0.51 2.16
N ASP A 104 4.21 -1.70 2.74
CA ASP A 104 4.28 -1.85 4.19
C ASP A 104 5.71 -1.63 4.70
N ALA A 105 5.84 -0.85 5.79
CA ALA A 105 7.13 -0.47 6.38
C ALA A 105 7.94 -1.67 6.92
N ASP A 106 7.26 -2.76 7.31
CA ASP A 106 7.86 -3.96 7.87
C ASP A 106 8.51 -4.88 6.82
N LEU A 107 8.38 -4.53 5.54
CA LEU A 107 8.89 -5.30 4.41
C LEU A 107 8.42 -6.76 4.41
N SER A 108 7.18 -7.01 4.81
CA SER A 108 6.52 -8.31 4.62
C SER A 108 6.52 -8.71 3.14
N THR A 109 6.44 -7.73 2.25
CA THR A 109 6.72 -7.85 0.81
C THR A 109 8.11 -7.25 0.53
N SER A 110 9.01 -8.02 -0.09
CA SER A 110 10.36 -7.56 -0.42
C SER A 110 10.35 -6.38 -1.39
N LEU A 111 11.25 -5.40 -1.19
CA LEU A 111 11.45 -4.28 -2.11
C LEU A 111 11.96 -4.71 -3.49
N THR A 112 12.64 -5.86 -3.59
CA THR A 112 13.07 -6.43 -4.87
C THR A 112 11.92 -6.68 -5.85
N LEU A 113 10.68 -6.77 -5.33
CA LEU A 113 9.49 -6.98 -6.15
C LEU A 113 8.88 -5.67 -6.68
N VAL A 114 9.32 -4.50 -6.23
CA VAL A 114 8.78 -3.20 -6.69
C VAL A 114 8.87 -3.10 -8.21
N HIS A 115 10.00 -3.49 -8.79
CA HIS A 115 10.21 -3.52 -10.23
C HIS A 115 9.20 -4.42 -10.96
N ASP A 116 8.85 -5.59 -10.39
CA ASP A 116 7.88 -6.52 -10.98
C ASP A 116 6.49 -5.87 -11.12
N PHE A 117 6.09 -4.98 -10.19
CA PHE A 117 4.82 -4.26 -10.25
C PHE A 117 4.79 -3.23 -11.37
N MET A 118 5.87 -2.47 -11.54
CA MET A 118 5.97 -1.51 -12.65
C MET A 118 6.02 -2.23 -13.99
N THR A 119 6.82 -3.28 -14.10
CA THR A 119 6.91 -4.12 -15.31
C THR A 119 5.56 -4.73 -15.68
N ALA A 120 4.77 -5.18 -14.70
CA ALA A 120 3.43 -5.71 -14.96
C ALA A 120 2.49 -4.64 -15.55
N LEU A 121 2.62 -3.38 -15.10
CA LEU A 121 1.88 -2.25 -15.68
C LEU A 121 2.40 -1.88 -17.07
N ASP A 122 3.72 -1.90 -17.28
CA ASP A 122 4.31 -1.59 -18.59
C ASP A 122 3.86 -2.57 -19.68
N HIS A 123 3.81 -3.87 -19.34
CA HIS A 123 3.38 -4.93 -20.26
C HIS A 123 1.86 -4.96 -20.51
N GLN A 124 1.07 -4.28 -19.68
CA GLN A 124 -0.39 -4.22 -19.78
C GLN A 124 -0.85 -2.76 -19.79
N PRO A 125 -0.86 -2.09 -20.94
CA PRO A 125 -1.21 -0.66 -21.05
C PRO A 125 -2.60 -0.31 -20.52
N GLU A 126 -3.54 -1.26 -20.57
CA GLU A 126 -4.89 -1.13 -20.03
C GLU A 126 -4.94 -1.27 -18.50
N ALA A 127 -3.93 -1.92 -17.88
CA ALA A 127 -3.86 -2.05 -16.43
C ALA A 127 -3.54 -0.70 -15.77
N LEU A 128 -4.31 -0.37 -14.75
CA LEU A 128 -4.21 0.86 -13.97
C LEU A 128 -3.66 0.63 -12.58
N ALA A 129 -3.71 -0.61 -12.10
CA ALA A 129 -3.19 -1.02 -10.81
C ALA A 129 -2.48 -2.38 -10.92
N ALA A 130 -1.32 -2.49 -10.29
CA ALA A 130 -0.66 -3.74 -9.97
C ALA A 130 -0.83 -4.02 -8.49
N ILE A 131 -1.34 -5.21 -8.14
CA ILE A 131 -1.61 -5.62 -6.76
C ILE A 131 -0.84 -6.88 -6.42
N GLY A 132 -0.22 -6.91 -5.23
CA GLY A 132 0.46 -8.10 -4.74
C GLY A 132 -0.55 -9.19 -4.36
N VAL A 133 -0.25 -10.43 -4.78
CA VAL A 133 -1.01 -11.62 -4.40
C VAL A 133 -0.09 -12.58 -3.67
N ARG A 134 -0.39 -12.80 -2.39
CA ARG A 134 0.36 -13.74 -1.54
C ARG A 134 0.04 -15.17 -1.96
N ARG A 135 1.10 -15.93 -2.29
CA ARG A 135 0.92 -17.36 -2.59
C ARG A 135 0.58 -18.10 -1.30
N GLN A 136 -0.48 -18.89 -1.34
CA GLN A 136 -0.81 -19.84 -0.28
C GLN A 136 -0.11 -21.18 -0.57
N ASP A 137 1.23 -21.17 -0.72
CA ASP A 137 1.96 -22.42 -0.96
C ASP A 137 2.10 -23.21 0.34
N ALA A 138 1.80 -24.50 0.25
CA ALA A 138 1.92 -25.46 1.34
C ALA A 138 3.37 -25.67 1.85
N SER A 139 4.36 -25.13 1.12
CA SER A 139 5.79 -25.25 1.45
C SER A 139 6.24 -24.35 2.61
N HIS A 140 5.54 -23.27 2.90
CA HIS A 140 5.79 -22.46 4.09
C HIS A 140 4.92 -22.97 5.22
N LYS A 141 5.46 -23.86 6.04
CA LYS A 141 4.87 -24.38 7.30
C LYS A 141 4.74 -23.27 8.36
N VAL A 142 4.04 -22.19 8.06
CA VAL A 142 3.49 -21.33 9.09
C VAL A 142 2.27 -22.07 9.61
N HIS A 143 2.35 -22.67 10.77
CA HIS A 143 1.21 -23.29 11.46
C HIS A 143 0.19 -22.20 11.83
N ARG A 144 -0.58 -21.76 10.83
CA ARG A 144 -1.73 -20.90 11.09
C ARG A 144 -2.85 -21.78 11.60
N PRO A 145 -3.45 -21.46 12.75
CA PRO A 145 -4.62 -22.20 13.25
C PRO A 145 -5.73 -22.21 12.20
N ALA A 146 -6.42 -23.33 12.06
CA ALA A 146 -7.42 -23.57 11.02
C ALA A 146 -8.49 -22.47 10.95
N TRP A 147 -8.89 -21.91 12.11
CA TRP A 147 -9.87 -20.82 12.17
C TRP A 147 -9.38 -19.52 11.49
N ARG A 148 -8.07 -19.20 11.53
CA ARG A 148 -7.49 -18.04 10.81
C ARG A 148 -7.49 -18.25 9.30
N ARG A 149 -7.29 -19.48 8.86
CA ARG A 149 -7.38 -19.81 7.41
C ARG A 149 -8.81 -19.67 6.93
N PHE A 150 -9.77 -20.18 7.71
CA PHE A 150 -11.19 -20.07 7.42
C PHE A 150 -11.66 -18.61 7.40
N SER A 151 -11.29 -17.80 8.41
CA SER A 151 -11.67 -16.39 8.47
C SER A 151 -11.11 -15.58 7.31
N SER A 152 -9.85 -15.82 6.91
CA SER A 152 -9.24 -15.17 5.73
C SER A 152 -9.95 -15.58 4.43
N TRP A 153 -10.31 -16.84 4.30
CA TRP A 153 -11.07 -17.35 3.16
C TRP A 153 -12.47 -16.74 3.09
N ALA A 154 -13.20 -16.76 4.19
CA ALA A 154 -14.55 -16.18 4.29
C ALA A 154 -14.53 -14.68 3.96
N PHE A 155 -13.52 -13.96 4.49
CA PHE A 155 -13.34 -12.54 4.21
C PHE A 155 -13.07 -12.28 2.72
N ALA A 156 -12.16 -13.04 2.08
CA ALA A 156 -11.86 -12.88 0.66
C ALA A 156 -13.11 -13.12 -0.23
N HIS A 157 -13.95 -14.08 0.16
CA HIS A 157 -15.22 -14.34 -0.53
C HIS A 157 -16.24 -13.21 -0.32
N ALA A 158 -16.37 -12.72 0.91
CA ALA A 158 -17.26 -11.60 1.22
C ALA A 158 -16.83 -10.32 0.50
N ALA A 159 -15.52 -10.01 0.49
CA ALA A 159 -14.96 -8.89 -0.25
C ALA A 159 -15.19 -9.03 -1.76
N SER A 160 -14.95 -10.22 -2.32
CA SER A 160 -15.19 -10.50 -3.75
C SER A 160 -16.68 -10.36 -4.12
N ALA A 161 -17.58 -10.80 -3.25
CA ALA A 161 -19.03 -10.64 -3.45
C ALA A 161 -19.42 -9.15 -3.39
N ALA A 162 -18.91 -8.40 -2.42
CA ALA A 162 -19.15 -6.96 -2.29
C ALA A 162 -18.63 -6.18 -3.52
N LEU A 163 -17.50 -6.58 -4.08
CA LEU A 163 -16.90 -5.96 -5.26
C LEU A 163 -17.53 -6.44 -6.58
N GLY A 164 -18.33 -7.52 -6.55
CA GLY A 164 -18.88 -8.15 -7.76
C GLY A 164 -17.81 -8.72 -8.69
N MET A 165 -16.59 -8.93 -8.19
CA MET A 165 -15.46 -9.47 -8.92
C MET A 165 -14.57 -10.33 -8.01
N ARG A 166 -14.05 -11.43 -8.53
CA ARG A 166 -13.21 -12.34 -7.75
C ARG A 166 -11.79 -11.81 -7.63
N PHE A 167 -11.34 -11.62 -6.38
CA PHE A 167 -9.97 -11.29 -6.02
C PHE A 167 -9.33 -12.44 -5.24
N ARG A 168 -8.05 -12.70 -5.52
CA ARG A 168 -7.27 -13.70 -4.78
C ARG A 168 -6.76 -13.12 -3.45
N ASP A 169 -6.36 -11.84 -3.46
CA ASP A 169 -5.87 -11.14 -2.28
C ASP A 169 -6.15 -9.64 -2.41
N THR A 170 -7.03 -9.09 -1.57
CA THR A 170 -7.30 -7.66 -1.53
C THR A 170 -6.47 -6.93 -0.47
N GLN A 171 -5.91 -7.68 0.51
CA GLN A 171 -5.29 -7.13 1.72
C GLN A 171 -3.75 -7.10 1.67
N CYS A 172 -3.14 -7.35 0.51
CA CYS A 172 -1.70 -7.21 0.37
C CYS A 172 -1.31 -5.72 0.48
N GLY A 173 -0.36 -5.41 1.37
CA GLY A 173 0.13 -4.05 1.60
C GLY A 173 1.13 -3.54 0.56
N ALA A 174 1.15 -4.16 -0.64
CA ALA A 174 1.96 -3.77 -1.77
C ALA A 174 1.08 -3.54 -2.99
N LYS A 175 0.94 -2.29 -3.42
CA LYS A 175 0.15 -1.90 -4.59
C LYS A 175 0.79 -0.69 -5.29
N VAL A 176 0.80 -0.74 -6.61
CA VAL A 176 1.28 0.33 -7.48
C VAL A 176 0.18 0.69 -8.49
N PHE A 177 0.00 1.96 -8.73
CA PHE A 177 -1.04 2.51 -9.59
C PHE A 177 -0.43 3.41 -10.65
N ARG A 178 -1.01 3.44 -11.85
CA ARG A 178 -0.76 4.56 -12.75
C ARG A 178 -1.30 5.84 -12.13
N ARG A 179 -0.60 6.95 -12.33
CA ARG A 179 -0.94 8.26 -11.76
C ARG A 179 -2.42 8.59 -11.87
N ARG A 180 -3.02 8.45 -13.07
CA ARG A 180 -4.44 8.77 -13.32
C ARG A 180 -5.41 7.96 -12.44
N ALA A 181 -5.06 6.72 -12.10
CA ALA A 181 -5.88 5.91 -11.21
C ALA A 181 -5.71 6.36 -9.76
N ALA A 182 -4.48 6.64 -9.31
CA ALA A 182 -4.22 7.14 -7.97
C ALA A 182 -4.96 8.47 -7.70
N GLU A 183 -4.94 9.41 -8.66
CA GLU A 183 -5.67 10.69 -8.57
C GLU A 183 -7.16 10.49 -8.31
N ASN A 184 -7.76 9.47 -8.89
CA ASN A 184 -9.18 9.19 -8.72
C ASN A 184 -9.46 8.41 -7.43
N ILE A 185 -8.71 7.33 -7.18
CA ILE A 185 -8.94 6.41 -6.07
C ILE A 185 -8.71 7.08 -4.71
N PHE A 186 -7.67 7.90 -4.57
CA PHE A 186 -7.26 8.50 -3.30
C PHE A 186 -7.79 9.92 -3.07
N ARG A 187 -8.60 10.45 -3.98
CA ARG A 187 -9.15 11.79 -3.90
C ARG A 187 -9.95 12.03 -2.62
N GLU A 188 -10.87 11.13 -2.30
CA GLU A 188 -11.74 11.23 -1.15
C GLU A 188 -11.24 10.39 0.04
N PRO A 189 -11.53 10.78 1.30
CA PRO A 189 -11.26 9.94 2.46
C PRO A 189 -11.90 8.57 2.35
N PHE A 190 -11.27 7.55 2.94
CA PHE A 190 -11.81 6.20 2.97
C PHE A 190 -12.91 6.05 4.03
N LEU A 191 -13.91 5.21 3.72
CA LEU A 191 -15.01 4.89 4.63
C LEU A 191 -14.55 4.03 5.82
N SER A 192 -13.56 3.18 5.56
CA SER A 192 -13.00 2.29 6.57
C SER A 192 -11.49 2.46 6.68
N PRO A 193 -10.96 2.76 7.87
CA PRO A 193 -9.51 2.82 8.07
C PRO A 193 -8.84 1.45 7.94
N TRP A 194 -9.62 0.36 8.06
CA TRP A 194 -9.14 -1.01 8.07
C TRP A 194 -9.36 -1.74 6.73
N LEU A 195 -10.52 -1.56 6.11
CA LEU A 195 -10.87 -2.20 4.84
C LEU A 195 -10.60 -1.30 3.64
N PHE A 196 -9.74 -0.29 3.81
CA PHE A 196 -9.42 0.64 2.72
C PHE A 196 -8.85 -0.09 1.48
N ASP A 197 -8.13 -1.19 1.66
CA ASP A 197 -7.62 -2.00 0.57
C ASP A 197 -8.74 -2.58 -0.31
N VAL A 198 -9.89 -2.96 0.30
CA VAL A 198 -11.10 -3.38 -0.44
C VAL A 198 -11.75 -2.18 -1.11
N GLU A 199 -11.80 -1.05 -0.40
CA GLU A 199 -12.37 0.19 -0.95
C GLU A 199 -11.54 0.76 -2.11
N VAL A 200 -10.21 0.63 -2.08
CA VAL A 200 -9.33 0.95 -3.21
C VAL A 200 -9.75 0.17 -4.47
N MET A 201 -10.05 -1.13 -4.33
CA MET A 201 -10.53 -1.93 -5.46
C MET A 201 -11.94 -1.50 -5.91
N ALA A 202 -12.85 -1.21 -4.96
CA ALA A 202 -14.19 -0.71 -5.29
C ALA A 202 -14.13 0.58 -6.11
N ARG A 203 -13.31 1.54 -5.68
CA ARG A 203 -13.11 2.83 -6.36
C ARG A 203 -12.48 2.65 -7.74
N LEU A 204 -11.52 1.74 -7.89
CA LEU A 204 -10.95 1.42 -9.20
C LEU A 204 -12.00 0.83 -10.13
N ILE A 205 -12.80 -0.14 -9.66
CA ILE A 205 -13.90 -0.73 -10.43
C ILE A 205 -14.91 0.34 -10.85
N GLN A 206 -15.28 1.24 -9.95
CA GLN A 206 -16.18 2.35 -10.26
C GLN A 206 -15.59 3.30 -11.30
N PHE A 207 -14.28 3.60 -11.21
CA PHE A 207 -13.59 4.50 -12.13
C PHE A 207 -13.54 3.96 -13.56
N VAL A 208 -13.24 2.67 -13.74
CA VAL A 208 -13.10 2.07 -15.06
C VAL A 208 -14.39 1.42 -15.58
N GLY A 209 -15.34 1.17 -14.69
CA GLY A 209 -16.53 0.39 -14.98
C GLY A 209 -16.30 -1.12 -14.90
N ARG A 210 -17.36 -1.88 -14.55
CA ARG A 210 -17.28 -3.33 -14.29
C ARG A 210 -16.75 -4.15 -15.47
N LYS A 211 -17.03 -3.74 -16.71
CA LYS A 211 -16.59 -4.47 -17.92
C LYS A 211 -15.08 -4.42 -18.10
N GLN A 212 -14.44 -3.32 -17.74
CA GLN A 212 -13.00 -3.08 -17.89
C GLN A 212 -12.20 -3.40 -16.61
N ALA A 213 -12.88 -3.64 -15.49
CA ALA A 213 -12.24 -3.78 -14.19
C ALA A 213 -11.22 -4.92 -14.15
N ARG A 214 -11.48 -6.03 -14.85
CA ARG A 214 -10.55 -7.17 -14.86
C ARG A 214 -9.26 -6.88 -15.60
N SER A 215 -9.29 -6.22 -16.73
CA SER A 215 -8.10 -5.82 -17.49
C SER A 215 -7.37 -4.64 -16.88
N ALA A 216 -8.07 -3.82 -16.08
CA ALA A 216 -7.47 -2.70 -15.38
C ALA A 216 -6.61 -3.10 -14.16
N ILE A 217 -6.58 -4.38 -13.78
CA ILE A 217 -5.85 -4.87 -12.61
C ILE A 217 -4.90 -5.98 -13.03
N SER A 218 -3.61 -5.78 -12.74
CA SER A 218 -2.57 -6.79 -12.87
C SER A 218 -2.25 -7.42 -11.50
N GLU A 219 -2.36 -8.73 -11.38
CA GLU A 219 -2.02 -9.48 -10.16
C GLU A 219 -0.55 -9.91 -10.21
N VAL A 220 0.28 -9.39 -9.31
CA VAL A 220 1.70 -9.76 -9.16
C VAL A 220 1.82 -10.82 -8.07
N HIS A 221 2.19 -12.04 -8.48
CA HIS A 221 2.40 -13.13 -7.52
C HIS A 221 3.70 -12.95 -6.75
N LEU A 222 3.59 -12.77 -5.43
CA LEU A 222 4.75 -12.57 -4.56
C LEU A 222 5.54 -13.86 -4.45
N ARG A 223 6.82 -13.84 -4.91
CA ARG A 223 7.75 -14.98 -4.77
C ARG A 223 8.21 -15.14 -3.33
N GLU A 224 8.33 -14.01 -2.62
CA GLU A 224 8.74 -13.93 -1.23
C GLU A 224 7.74 -13.10 -0.45
N TRP A 225 7.18 -13.69 0.58
CA TRP A 225 6.34 -13.00 1.54
C TRP A 225 6.65 -13.54 2.94
N ARG A 226 6.85 -12.67 3.90
CA ARG A 226 7.14 -13.03 5.30
C ARG A 226 5.98 -12.59 6.18
N ASP A 227 5.46 -13.52 6.99
CA ASP A 227 4.50 -13.18 8.04
C ASP A 227 5.27 -12.47 9.16
N THR A 228 5.24 -11.14 9.16
CA THR A 228 5.79 -10.36 10.25
C THR A 228 4.82 -10.42 11.43
N GLU A 229 5.33 -10.70 12.61
CA GLU A 229 4.55 -11.01 13.81
C GLU A 229 3.38 -10.06 14.08
N LYS A 230 2.23 -10.67 14.30
CA LYS A 230 1.03 -10.14 14.95
C LYS A 230 0.59 -8.73 14.51
N SER A 231 -0.22 -8.68 13.49
CA SER A 231 -1.21 -7.62 13.35
C SER A 231 -2.10 -7.61 14.60
N ARG A 232 -1.72 -6.82 15.61
CA ARG A 232 -2.51 -6.59 16.83
C ARG A 232 -3.90 -6.02 16.54
N PHE A 233 -4.06 -5.48 15.34
CA PHE A 233 -5.24 -4.77 14.88
C PHE A 233 -6.39 -5.68 14.43
N PHE A 234 -6.11 -6.90 13.97
CA PHE A 234 -7.17 -7.78 13.45
C PHE A 234 -8.24 -8.10 14.52
N SER A 235 -7.86 -8.25 15.78
CA SER A 235 -8.81 -8.55 16.86
C SER A 235 -9.72 -7.37 17.22
N GLN A 236 -9.24 -6.14 17.09
CA GLN A 236 -10.01 -4.94 17.43
C GLN A 236 -11.05 -4.57 16.36
N TYR A 237 -10.76 -4.85 15.09
CA TYR A 237 -11.62 -4.42 13.98
C TYR A 237 -12.44 -5.55 13.35
N ALA A 238 -12.22 -6.81 13.74
CA ALA A 238 -12.95 -7.95 13.20
C ALA A 238 -14.48 -7.83 13.36
N SER A 239 -14.94 -7.24 14.46
CA SER A 239 -16.36 -6.98 14.71
C SER A 239 -16.96 -5.89 13.82
N GLN A 240 -16.14 -4.97 13.31
CA GLN A 240 -16.58 -3.87 12.44
C GLN A 240 -16.53 -4.23 10.95
N ALA A 241 -15.74 -5.25 10.59
CA ALA A 241 -15.50 -5.64 9.20
C ALA A 241 -16.81 -5.91 8.40
N PRO A 242 -17.83 -6.63 8.91
CA PRO A 242 -19.07 -6.84 8.16
C PRO A 242 -19.81 -5.54 7.87
N ARG A 243 -19.87 -4.62 8.85
CA ARG A 243 -20.51 -3.32 8.69
C ARG A 243 -19.79 -2.46 7.64
N ASP A 244 -18.46 -2.46 7.68
CA ASP A 244 -17.66 -1.69 6.74
C ASP A 244 -17.73 -2.25 5.32
N LEU A 245 -17.76 -3.59 5.16
CA LEU A 245 -18.01 -4.22 3.86
C LEU A 245 -19.37 -3.85 3.29
N LEU A 246 -20.43 -3.85 4.12
CA LEU A 246 -21.76 -3.42 3.70
C LEU A 246 -21.76 -1.94 3.28
N ARG A 247 -21.06 -1.07 4.00
CA ARG A 247 -20.94 0.36 3.64
C ARG A 247 -20.23 0.55 2.30
N ILE A 248 -19.14 -0.21 2.07
CA ILE A 248 -18.39 -0.17 0.80
C ILE A 248 -19.31 -0.67 -0.34
N TRP A 249 -19.95 -1.82 -0.16
CA TRP A 249 -20.86 -2.40 -1.15
C TRP A 249 -22.02 -1.47 -1.53
N TRP A 250 -22.57 -0.76 -0.54
CA TRP A 250 -23.71 0.17 -0.77
C TRP A 250 -23.27 1.48 -1.45
N ARG A 251 -22.01 1.86 -1.26
CA ARG A 251 -21.45 3.11 -1.79
C ARG A 251 -20.97 2.97 -3.23
N TYR A 252 -20.44 1.82 -3.59
CA TYR A 252 -19.78 1.53 -4.86
C TYR A 252 -20.40 0.34 -5.60
#